data_729f3bec8b69e0cadf71f403aff7029a
#
_entry.id   729f3bec8b69e0cadf71f403aff7029a
#
_cell.length_a   1.000
_cell.length_b   1.000
_cell.length_c   1.000
_cell.angle_alpha   90.00
_cell.angle_beta   90.00
_cell.angle_gamma   90.00
#
_symmetry.space_group_name_H-M   'P 1'
#
loop_
_entity.id
_entity.type
_entity.pdbx_description
1 polymer ?
#
loop_
_entity_poly.entity_id
_entity_poly.type
_entity_poly.pdbx_seq_one_letter_code
_entity_poly.pdbx_strand_id
1 'polypeptide(L)'
;VVSIEYDPNRTAFIALVQYTDGEKRYIIAPAGLKVDQTIVSGQENVAPEIGNAMPLSQIPLGTVISCIELRPGQGANIARSAGTFAQLMAKDGRYATVKLPSGETRMILLTCLATIGAVSNSDHQLVLSGKAGRSRWLGRRPRTRAVVMNPVDHPMGGGEGRATGGHPRSRKGIPAKGYRTRSKTKASNKYIVERRKK
;
A
#
# COMPACT_ATOMS: atom_id res chain seq x y z
N VAL A 1 5.52 -11.68 20.57
CA VAL A 1 6.36 -11.63 19.34
C VAL A 1 7.58 -12.51 19.58
N VAL A 2 7.74 -13.55 18.76
CA VAL A 2 8.86 -14.51 18.89
C VAL A 2 10.10 -14.02 18.14
N SER A 3 9.92 -13.59 16.89
CA SER A 3 11.00 -13.12 16.05
C SER A 3 10.53 -12.07 15.05
N ILE A 4 11.46 -11.28 14.51
CA ILE A 4 11.22 -10.36 13.39
C ILE A 4 12.10 -10.84 12.25
N GLU A 5 11.50 -11.09 11.06
CA GLU A 5 12.13 -11.81 9.97
C GLU A 5 12.01 -11.04 8.64
N TYR A 6 12.90 -11.37 7.72
CA TYR A 6 12.87 -10.89 6.34
C TYR A 6 12.00 -11.83 5.48
N ASP A 7 11.14 -11.24 4.64
CA ASP A 7 10.35 -11.97 3.65
C ASP A 7 10.67 -11.46 2.24
N PRO A 8 11.17 -12.29 1.33
CA PRO A 8 11.48 -11.88 -0.05
C PRO A 8 10.24 -11.49 -0.87
N ASN A 9 9.04 -11.90 -0.45
CA ASN A 9 7.78 -11.61 -1.15
C ASN A 9 7.23 -10.22 -0.89
N ARG A 10 7.77 -9.51 0.10
CA ARG A 10 7.32 -8.16 0.49
C ARG A 10 8.49 -7.27 0.86
N THR A 11 8.23 -5.98 0.90
CA THR A 11 9.24 -4.98 1.23
C THR A 11 9.35 -4.72 2.73
N ALA A 12 8.29 -4.99 3.49
CA ALA A 12 8.23 -4.87 4.94
C ALA A 12 8.83 -6.12 5.63
N PHE A 13 9.32 -5.97 6.86
CA PHE A 13 9.62 -7.12 7.72
C PHE A 13 8.32 -7.78 8.19
N ILE A 14 8.43 -9.06 8.54
CA ILE A 14 7.36 -9.83 9.16
C ILE A 14 7.74 -10.19 10.59
N ALA A 15 6.76 -10.37 11.45
CA ALA A 15 6.96 -10.83 12.82
C ALA A 15 6.23 -12.16 13.04
N LEU A 16 6.93 -13.14 13.58
CA LEU A 16 6.33 -14.38 14.06
C LEU A 16 5.71 -14.13 15.44
N VAL A 17 4.42 -14.31 15.54
CA VAL A 17 3.66 -14.18 16.79
C VAL A 17 3.17 -15.54 17.24
N GLN A 18 3.36 -15.85 18.51
CA GLN A 18 2.78 -17.00 19.16
C GLN A 18 1.59 -16.56 20.01
N TYR A 19 0.44 -17.14 19.76
CA TYR A 19 -0.78 -16.90 20.53
C TYR A 19 -0.79 -17.70 21.82
N THR A 20 -1.68 -17.36 22.74
CA THR A 20 -1.83 -18.01 24.05
C THR A 20 -2.27 -19.47 23.95
N ASP A 21 -2.94 -19.85 22.85
CA ASP A 21 -3.34 -21.23 22.53
C ASP A 21 -2.20 -22.05 21.88
N GLY A 22 -1.01 -21.45 21.69
CA GLY A 22 0.15 -22.07 21.08
C GLY A 22 0.23 -21.93 19.56
N GLU A 23 -0.81 -21.41 18.89
CA GLU A 23 -0.77 -21.17 17.44
C GLU A 23 0.28 -20.11 17.09
N LYS A 24 0.96 -20.31 15.97
CA LYS A 24 1.95 -19.35 15.44
C LYS A 24 1.48 -18.78 14.13
N ARG A 25 1.52 -17.46 14.01
CA ARG A 25 1.16 -16.74 12.77
C ARG A 25 2.16 -15.63 12.45
N TYR A 26 2.31 -15.35 11.17
CA TYR A 26 3.07 -14.19 10.71
C TYR A 26 2.16 -12.98 10.55
N ILE A 27 2.64 -11.84 11.02
CA ILE A 27 2.03 -10.53 10.78
C ILE A 27 3.04 -9.62 10.07
N ILE A 28 2.57 -8.56 9.43
CA ILE A 28 3.44 -7.48 8.94
C ILE A 28 3.92 -6.70 10.16
N ALA A 29 5.24 -6.65 10.37
CA ALA A 29 5.81 -5.96 11.53
C ALA A 29 5.63 -4.45 11.41
N PRO A 30 5.02 -3.77 12.37
CA PRO A 30 5.04 -2.32 12.47
C PRO A 30 6.42 -1.82 12.88
N ALA A 31 6.70 -0.55 12.57
CA ALA A 31 7.91 0.12 13.00
C ALA A 31 7.93 0.25 14.53
N GLY A 32 9.06 -0.09 15.13
CA GLY A 32 9.24 -0.03 16.59
C GLY A 32 8.77 -1.26 17.36
N LEU A 33 8.25 -2.29 16.67
CA LEU A 33 7.94 -3.58 17.31
C LEU A 33 9.23 -4.24 17.81
N LYS A 34 9.17 -4.84 19.00
CA LYS A 34 10.31 -5.54 19.61
C LYS A 34 10.00 -7.03 19.77
N VAL A 35 11.05 -7.84 19.80
CA VAL A 35 10.95 -9.25 20.21
C VAL A 35 10.52 -9.28 21.68
N ASP A 36 9.79 -10.29 22.08
CA ASP A 36 9.16 -10.49 23.38
C ASP A 36 8.07 -9.47 23.75
N GLN A 37 7.75 -8.52 22.87
CA GLN A 37 6.62 -7.63 23.07
C GLN A 37 5.29 -8.40 22.93
N THR A 38 4.39 -8.21 23.89
CA THR A 38 3.01 -8.71 23.79
C THR A 38 2.20 -7.76 22.93
N ILE A 39 1.49 -8.28 21.95
CA ILE A 39 0.54 -7.54 21.11
C ILE A 39 -0.85 -8.13 21.25
N VAL A 40 -1.85 -7.27 21.15
CA VAL A 40 -3.26 -7.65 21.29
C VAL A 40 -4.01 -7.33 20.01
N SER A 41 -4.81 -8.28 19.55
CA SER A 41 -5.75 -8.09 18.45
C SER A 41 -7.15 -8.44 18.94
N GLY A 42 -8.07 -7.47 18.88
CA GLY A 42 -9.42 -7.68 19.40
C GLY A 42 -10.40 -6.62 18.95
N GLN A 43 -11.67 -6.86 19.25
CA GLN A 43 -12.76 -5.95 18.93
C GLN A 43 -13.08 -4.98 20.07
N GLU A 44 -12.68 -5.29 21.30
CA GLU A 44 -12.99 -4.50 22.48
C GLU A 44 -11.77 -4.42 23.43
N ASN A 45 -11.66 -3.33 24.16
CA ASN A 45 -10.69 -3.09 25.24
C ASN A 45 -9.21 -3.29 24.86
N VAL A 46 -8.82 -2.89 23.64
CA VAL A 46 -7.43 -2.95 23.19
C VAL A 46 -6.80 -1.57 23.36
N ALA A 47 -5.64 -1.51 24.05
CA ALA A 47 -4.88 -0.28 24.17
C ALA A 47 -4.30 0.17 22.81
N PRO A 48 -4.28 1.47 22.47
CA PRO A 48 -3.77 1.96 21.19
C PRO A 48 -2.24 2.02 21.16
N GLU A 49 -1.58 0.89 21.42
CA GLU A 49 -0.13 0.72 21.39
C GLU A 49 0.35 0.16 20.06
N ILE A 50 1.62 0.41 19.73
CA ILE A 50 2.24 -0.03 18.48
C ILE A 50 2.19 -1.57 18.37
N GLY A 51 1.62 -2.05 17.28
CA GLY A 51 1.47 -3.48 17.01
C GLY A 51 0.09 -4.02 17.33
N ASN A 52 -0.69 -3.36 18.16
CA ASN A 52 -2.05 -3.77 18.47
C ASN A 52 -2.99 -3.52 17.29
N ALA A 53 -3.94 -4.42 17.09
CA ALA A 53 -4.95 -4.33 16.04
C ALA A 53 -6.35 -4.23 16.64
N MET A 54 -7.11 -3.23 16.20
CA MET A 54 -8.45 -2.94 16.70
C MET A 54 -9.34 -2.31 15.64
N PRO A 55 -10.67 -2.26 15.83
CA PRO A 55 -11.57 -1.54 14.95
C PRO A 55 -11.28 -0.03 14.92
N LEU A 56 -11.48 0.60 13.76
CA LEU A 56 -11.30 2.05 13.60
C LEU A 56 -12.15 2.87 14.58
N SER A 57 -13.27 2.31 15.07
CA SER A 57 -14.11 2.94 16.08
C SER A 57 -13.37 3.25 17.39
N GLN A 58 -12.43 2.40 17.78
CA GLN A 58 -11.71 2.52 19.06
C GLN A 58 -10.41 3.33 18.94
N ILE A 59 -9.83 3.43 17.74
CA ILE A 59 -8.56 4.12 17.53
C ILE A 59 -8.73 5.62 17.75
N PRO A 60 -7.90 6.30 18.57
CA PRO A 60 -7.95 7.75 18.74
C PRO A 60 -7.74 8.51 17.42
N LEU A 61 -8.34 9.70 17.30
CA LEU A 61 -8.15 10.57 16.14
C LEU A 61 -6.69 11.03 16.04
N GLY A 62 -6.21 11.23 14.84
CA GLY A 62 -4.83 11.63 14.56
C GLY A 62 -3.83 10.49 14.60
N THR A 63 -4.21 9.29 15.08
CA THR A 63 -3.32 8.13 15.17
C THR A 63 -2.83 7.66 13.81
N VAL A 64 -1.54 7.30 13.76
CA VAL A 64 -0.91 6.63 12.62
C VAL A 64 -1.27 5.15 12.65
N ILE A 65 -1.80 4.65 11.55
CA ILE A 65 -2.30 3.29 11.39
C ILE A 65 -1.78 2.65 10.12
N SER A 66 -1.74 1.32 10.10
CA SER A 66 -1.34 0.52 8.93
C SER A 66 -2.21 -0.74 8.82
N CYS A 67 -1.96 -1.55 7.81
CA CYS A 67 -2.66 -2.84 7.61
C CYS A 67 -4.19 -2.73 7.68
N ILE A 68 -4.77 -1.70 7.05
CA ILE A 68 -6.18 -1.34 7.18
C ILE A 68 -7.05 -2.23 6.30
N GLU A 69 -8.16 -2.72 6.83
CA GLU A 69 -9.20 -3.40 6.08
C GLU A 69 -10.04 -2.41 5.25
N LEU A 70 -10.54 -2.87 4.11
CA LEU A 70 -11.55 -2.15 3.31
C LEU A 70 -12.97 -2.61 3.57
N ARG A 71 -13.12 -3.86 3.99
CA ARG A 71 -14.38 -4.47 4.42
C ARG A 71 -14.10 -5.28 5.68
N PRO A 72 -15.01 -5.31 6.63
CA PRO A 72 -14.83 -6.10 7.86
C PRO A 72 -14.55 -7.56 7.53
N GLY A 73 -13.54 -8.15 8.18
CA GLY A 73 -13.14 -9.55 8.00
C GLY A 73 -12.42 -9.88 6.69
N GLN A 74 -12.14 -8.90 5.83
CA GLN A 74 -11.39 -9.15 4.58
C GLN A 74 -9.89 -9.28 4.81
N GLY A 75 -9.38 -8.86 5.95
CA GLY A 75 -7.96 -8.75 6.24
C GLY A 75 -7.32 -7.47 5.67
N ALA A 76 -6.07 -7.27 6.05
CA ALA A 76 -5.30 -6.09 5.70
C ALA A 76 -5.17 -5.88 4.18
N ASN A 77 -5.53 -4.69 3.70
CA ASN A 77 -5.49 -4.34 2.29
C ASN A 77 -4.66 -3.07 2.01
N ILE A 78 -4.80 -2.04 2.84
CA ILE A 78 -4.16 -0.73 2.65
C ILE A 78 -3.00 -0.56 3.62
N ALA A 79 -1.96 0.20 3.20
CA ALA A 79 -0.76 0.50 3.98
C ALA A 79 -0.04 -0.75 4.50
N ARG A 80 0.40 -1.61 3.57
CA ARG A 80 1.10 -2.89 3.86
C ARG A 80 2.57 -2.88 3.45
N SER A 81 2.96 -1.99 2.56
CA SER A 81 4.34 -1.90 2.06
C SER A 81 5.24 -1.21 3.06
N ALA A 82 6.56 -1.46 2.96
CA ALA A 82 7.57 -0.86 3.82
C ALA A 82 7.40 0.65 3.98
N GLY A 83 7.46 1.14 5.21
CA GLY A 83 7.38 2.55 5.57
C GLY A 83 6.03 3.21 5.32
N THR A 84 5.02 2.50 4.83
CA THR A 84 3.71 3.10 4.57
C THR A 84 2.87 3.21 5.83
N PHE A 85 2.07 4.25 5.88
CA PHE A 85 1.09 4.49 6.94
C PHE A 85 -0.11 5.26 6.40
N ALA A 86 -1.18 5.26 7.15
CA ALA A 86 -2.34 6.12 6.95
C ALA A 86 -2.64 6.83 8.27
N GLN A 87 -3.45 7.88 8.23
CA GLN A 87 -3.82 8.64 9.42
C GLN A 87 -5.34 8.69 9.56
N LEU A 88 -5.83 8.40 10.75
CA LEU A 88 -7.24 8.53 11.09
C LEU A 88 -7.56 10.00 11.36
N MET A 89 -8.35 10.62 10.48
CA MET A 89 -8.64 12.06 10.53
C MET A 89 -9.92 12.38 11.32
N ALA A 90 -10.99 11.64 11.05
CA ALA A 90 -12.30 11.86 11.65
C ALA A 90 -13.11 10.57 11.72
N LYS A 91 -14.15 10.58 12.54
CA LYS A 91 -15.17 9.54 12.62
C LYS A 91 -16.53 10.21 12.49
N ASP A 92 -17.36 9.71 11.58
CA ASP A 92 -18.70 10.24 11.34
C ASP A 92 -19.68 9.12 11.03
N GLY A 93 -20.74 9.02 11.80
CA GLY A 93 -21.75 7.98 11.69
C GLY A 93 -21.15 6.57 11.67
N ARG A 94 -21.23 5.90 10.52
CA ARG A 94 -20.70 4.53 10.34
C ARG A 94 -19.28 4.49 9.73
N TYR A 95 -18.70 5.64 9.41
CA TYR A 95 -17.48 5.74 8.66
C TYR A 95 -16.38 6.47 9.41
N ALA A 96 -15.13 6.02 9.22
CA ALA A 96 -13.93 6.72 9.53
C ALA A 96 -13.38 7.40 8.28
N THR A 97 -12.97 8.64 8.39
CA THR A 97 -12.23 9.36 7.35
C THR A 97 -10.74 9.16 7.55
N VAL A 98 -10.10 8.49 6.59
CA VAL A 98 -8.70 8.08 6.68
C VAL A 98 -7.91 8.71 5.53
N LYS A 99 -6.80 9.37 5.86
CA LYS A 99 -5.82 9.88 4.89
C LYS A 99 -4.85 8.76 4.55
N LEU A 100 -4.89 8.32 3.30
CA LEU A 100 -4.12 7.18 2.78
C LEU A 100 -2.67 7.57 2.42
N PRO A 101 -1.74 6.60 2.27
CA PRO A 101 -0.36 6.86 1.86
C PRO A 101 -0.26 7.59 0.50
N SER A 102 -1.26 7.43 -0.37
CA SER A 102 -1.32 8.13 -1.66
C SER A 102 -1.68 9.61 -1.57
N GLY A 103 -2.06 10.12 -0.38
CA GLY A 103 -2.63 11.45 -0.17
C GLY A 103 -4.14 11.54 -0.43
N GLU A 104 -4.80 10.45 -0.86
CA GLU A 104 -6.26 10.37 -0.99
C GLU A 104 -6.90 10.27 0.39
N THR A 105 -7.94 11.03 0.64
CA THR A 105 -8.77 10.92 1.84
C THR A 105 -10.03 10.11 1.51
N ARG A 106 -10.25 9.04 2.29
CA ARG A 106 -11.29 8.06 2.00
C ARG A 106 -12.08 7.65 3.23
N MET A 107 -13.37 7.37 3.03
CA MET A 107 -14.24 6.78 4.03
C MET A 107 -14.07 5.26 4.09
N ILE A 108 -13.93 4.72 5.30
CA ILE A 108 -13.83 3.29 5.60
C ILE A 108 -14.79 2.99 6.75
N LEU A 109 -15.43 1.83 6.76
CA LEU A 109 -16.35 1.46 7.84
C LEU A 109 -15.62 1.41 9.19
N LEU A 110 -16.24 1.90 10.25
CA LEU A 110 -15.70 1.92 11.61
C LEU A 110 -15.43 0.53 12.19
N THR A 111 -16.12 -0.48 11.69
CA THR A 111 -15.94 -1.89 12.06
C THR A 111 -14.71 -2.55 11.42
N CYS A 112 -14.08 -1.90 10.43
CA CYS A 112 -12.84 -2.40 9.83
C CYS A 112 -11.69 -2.32 10.82
N LEU A 113 -10.86 -3.37 10.82
CA LEU A 113 -9.66 -3.44 11.65
C LEU A 113 -8.50 -2.67 11.02
N ALA A 114 -7.66 -2.14 11.89
CA ALA A 114 -6.38 -1.55 11.53
C ALA A 114 -5.34 -1.81 12.61
N THR A 115 -4.07 -1.85 12.24
CA THR A 115 -2.94 -1.99 13.17
C THR A 115 -2.39 -0.60 13.50
N ILE A 116 -2.08 -0.36 14.77
CA ILE A 116 -1.47 0.88 15.24
C ILE A 116 0.01 0.92 14.83
N GLY A 117 0.43 2.05 14.30
CA GLY A 117 1.80 2.32 13.87
C GLY A 117 1.99 2.27 12.35
N ALA A 118 3.14 2.77 11.89
CA ALA A 118 3.59 2.66 10.51
C ALA A 118 4.19 1.26 10.24
N VAL A 119 4.26 0.86 8.98
CA VAL A 119 4.93 -0.39 8.59
C VAL A 119 6.44 -0.24 8.70
N SER A 120 7.13 -1.30 9.09
CA SER A 120 8.59 -1.37 9.23
C SER A 120 9.36 -1.14 7.92
N ASN A 121 10.70 -1.05 8.02
CA ASN A 121 11.63 -0.94 6.90
C ASN A 121 11.41 0.33 6.04
N SER A 122 11.25 1.49 6.67
CA SER A 122 11.01 2.80 6.03
C SER A 122 12.08 3.14 4.98
N ASP A 123 13.32 2.74 5.22
CA ASP A 123 14.47 3.06 4.37
C ASP A 123 14.53 2.23 3.08
N HIS A 124 13.63 1.27 2.91
CA HIS A 124 13.55 0.46 1.70
C HIS A 124 13.43 1.31 0.42
N GLN A 125 12.77 2.46 0.49
CA GLN A 125 12.65 3.40 -0.65
C GLN A 125 13.98 4.02 -1.08
N LEU A 126 14.99 4.04 -0.20
CA LEU A 126 16.32 4.62 -0.47
C LEU A 126 17.25 3.63 -1.16
N VAL A 127 16.86 2.35 -1.27
CA VAL A 127 17.68 1.30 -1.86
C VAL A 127 17.84 1.52 -3.36
N LEU A 128 19.09 1.72 -3.80
CA LEU A 128 19.44 1.83 -5.20
C LEU A 128 19.80 0.45 -5.76
N SER A 129 19.29 0.12 -6.95
CA SER A 129 19.59 -1.17 -7.59
C SER A 129 21.03 -1.32 -8.02
N GLY A 130 21.74 -0.23 -8.32
CA GLY A 130 23.14 -0.17 -8.68
C GLY A 130 23.48 -0.74 -10.07
N LYS A 131 22.94 -1.89 -10.43
CA LYS A 131 23.22 -2.58 -11.70
C LYS A 131 22.01 -3.22 -12.34
N ALA A 132 22.01 -3.35 -13.66
CA ALA A 132 20.93 -3.98 -14.43
C ALA A 132 20.72 -5.46 -14.06
N GLY A 133 21.79 -6.18 -13.70
CA GLY A 133 21.72 -7.58 -13.26
C GLY A 133 20.81 -7.79 -12.05
N ARG A 134 20.73 -6.83 -11.12
CA ARG A 134 19.81 -6.92 -9.97
C ARG A 134 18.35 -6.94 -10.41
N SER A 135 17.99 -6.13 -11.41
CA SER A 135 16.63 -6.17 -11.98
C SER A 135 16.33 -7.54 -12.61
N ARG A 136 17.33 -8.19 -13.21
CA ARG A 136 17.20 -9.55 -13.78
C ARG A 136 16.97 -10.58 -12.67
N TRP A 137 17.66 -10.48 -11.55
CA TRP A 137 17.46 -11.34 -10.38
C TRP A 137 16.04 -11.24 -9.82
N LEU A 138 15.43 -10.05 -9.90
CA LEU A 138 14.03 -9.82 -9.51
C LEU A 138 13.03 -10.27 -10.61
N GLY A 139 13.47 -10.99 -11.64
CA GLY A 139 12.61 -11.48 -12.72
C GLY A 139 12.19 -10.41 -13.74
N ARG A 140 12.73 -9.20 -13.67
CA ARG A 140 12.38 -8.11 -14.59
C ARG A 140 13.23 -8.19 -15.85
N ARG A 141 12.58 -8.38 -17.00
CA ARG A 141 13.26 -8.32 -18.29
C ARG A 141 13.37 -6.88 -18.80
N PRO A 142 14.39 -6.58 -19.63
CA PRO A 142 14.50 -5.29 -20.32
C PRO A 142 13.25 -5.01 -21.13
N ARG A 143 12.87 -3.73 -21.21
CA ARG A 143 11.72 -3.28 -21.99
C ARG A 143 12.19 -2.41 -23.15
N THR A 144 11.69 -2.71 -24.34
CA THR A 144 11.88 -1.87 -25.52
C THR A 144 11.04 -0.60 -25.39
N ARG A 145 11.63 0.53 -25.70
CA ARG A 145 10.93 1.84 -25.72
C ARG A 145 9.97 1.88 -26.91
N ALA A 146 8.82 2.52 -26.74
CA ALA A 146 7.81 2.67 -27.79
C ALA A 146 8.33 3.29 -29.08
N VAL A 147 9.23 4.27 -28.96
CA VAL A 147 9.83 5.04 -30.07
C VAL A 147 10.65 4.17 -31.03
N VAL A 148 11.20 3.05 -30.56
CA VAL A 148 12.03 2.14 -31.39
C VAL A 148 11.24 0.95 -31.95
N MET A 149 9.94 0.93 -31.72
CA MET A 149 9.03 -0.07 -32.29
C MET A 149 8.54 0.33 -33.68
N ASN A 150 8.05 -0.63 -34.43
CA ASN A 150 7.36 -0.38 -35.69
C ASN A 150 5.93 0.18 -35.46
N PRO A 151 5.33 0.86 -36.44
CA PRO A 151 3.97 1.40 -36.31
C PRO A 151 2.91 0.34 -35.97
N VAL A 152 3.09 -0.91 -36.44
CA VAL A 152 2.19 -2.02 -36.15
C VAL A 152 2.22 -2.43 -34.67
N ASP A 153 3.35 -2.24 -33.99
CA ASP A 153 3.55 -2.68 -32.61
C ASP A 153 3.15 -1.62 -31.58
N HIS A 154 3.29 -0.35 -31.95
CA HIS A 154 3.00 0.75 -31.06
C HIS A 154 2.63 2.05 -31.79
N PRO A 155 1.62 2.82 -31.32
CA PRO A 155 1.22 4.10 -31.94
C PRO A 155 2.33 5.15 -32.02
N MET A 156 3.39 5.01 -31.24
CA MET A 156 4.56 5.91 -31.24
C MET A 156 5.74 5.35 -32.02
N GLY A 157 5.55 4.22 -32.69
CA GLY A 157 6.56 3.60 -33.55
C GLY A 157 6.61 4.21 -34.94
N GLY A 158 7.69 3.90 -35.67
CA GLY A 158 7.91 4.36 -37.04
C GLY A 158 8.61 5.70 -37.16
N GLY A 159 8.72 6.17 -38.38
CA GLY A 159 9.43 7.39 -38.77
C GLY A 159 10.87 7.12 -39.20
N GLU A 160 11.49 8.11 -39.85
CA GLU A 160 12.90 8.11 -40.19
C GLU A 160 13.74 8.71 -39.07
N GLY A 161 14.81 8.04 -38.70
CA GLY A 161 15.73 8.49 -37.63
C GLY A 161 15.03 8.60 -36.27
N ARG A 162 15.27 9.67 -35.55
CA ARG A 162 14.80 9.89 -34.17
C ARG A 162 13.44 10.58 -34.13
N ALA A 163 12.40 9.89 -34.59
CA ALA A 163 11.04 10.42 -34.54
C ALA A 163 10.42 10.29 -33.13
N THR A 164 9.69 11.31 -32.69
CA THR A 164 9.05 11.31 -31.35
C THR A 164 7.65 10.73 -31.33
N GLY A 165 7.04 10.44 -32.48
CA GLY A 165 5.72 9.81 -32.61
C GLY A 165 4.54 10.62 -32.07
N GLY A 166 4.69 11.94 -31.84
CA GLY A 166 3.64 12.82 -31.35
C GLY A 166 3.39 12.74 -29.83
N HIS A 167 2.15 12.95 -29.40
CA HIS A 167 1.79 12.89 -27.98
C HIS A 167 1.98 11.49 -27.39
N PRO A 168 2.57 11.37 -26.17
CA PRO A 168 2.78 10.06 -25.53
C PRO A 168 1.50 9.27 -25.37
N ARG A 169 1.50 8.04 -25.91
CA ARG A 169 0.38 7.11 -25.87
C ARG A 169 0.82 5.74 -25.37
N SER A 170 -0.11 4.99 -24.81
CA SER A 170 0.06 3.56 -24.53
C SER A 170 -0.11 2.71 -25.79
N ARG A 171 0.18 1.40 -25.72
CA ARG A 171 -0.10 0.47 -26.81
C ARG A 171 -1.56 0.49 -27.30
N LYS A 172 -2.49 0.78 -26.39
CA LYS A 172 -3.93 0.90 -26.69
C LYS A 172 -4.34 2.28 -27.20
N GLY A 173 -3.39 3.16 -27.52
CA GLY A 173 -3.68 4.50 -28.00
C GLY A 173 -4.12 5.51 -26.93
N ILE A 174 -4.23 5.11 -25.68
CA ILE A 174 -4.66 5.97 -24.59
C ILE A 174 -3.52 6.95 -24.23
N PRO A 175 -3.81 8.26 -24.03
CA PRO A 175 -2.80 9.23 -23.61
C PRO A 175 -2.07 8.74 -22.32
N ALA A 176 -0.71 8.73 -22.37
CA ALA A 176 0.10 8.20 -21.29
C ALA A 176 0.38 9.21 -20.18
N LYS A 177 0.25 10.53 -20.46
CA LYS A 177 0.49 11.60 -19.50
C LYS A 177 -0.81 12.32 -19.13
N GLY A 178 -1.07 12.40 -17.82
CA GLY A 178 -2.17 13.17 -17.26
C GLY A 178 -3.59 12.59 -17.47
N TYR A 179 -3.76 11.56 -18.27
CA TYR A 179 -5.07 10.95 -18.50
C TYR A 179 -5.59 10.22 -17.25
N ARG A 180 -6.82 10.52 -16.87
CA ARG A 180 -7.48 9.89 -15.72
C ARG A 180 -8.07 8.54 -16.13
N THR A 181 -7.39 7.44 -15.79
CA THR A 181 -7.78 6.06 -16.17
C THR A 181 -8.86 5.45 -15.27
N ARG A 182 -9.10 6.01 -14.08
CA ARG A 182 -10.16 5.54 -13.20
C ARG A 182 -11.54 5.78 -13.82
N SER A 183 -12.39 4.77 -13.88
CA SER A 183 -13.77 4.92 -14.35
C SER A 183 -14.54 5.95 -13.51
N LYS A 184 -15.29 6.82 -14.19
CA LYS A 184 -16.16 7.81 -13.53
C LYS A 184 -17.34 7.16 -12.81
N THR A 185 -17.79 6.01 -13.30
CA THR A 185 -18.96 5.25 -12.79
C THR A 185 -18.60 4.21 -11.74
N LYS A 186 -17.32 4.12 -11.33
CA LYS A 186 -16.89 3.12 -10.35
C LYS A 186 -17.60 3.32 -9.01
N ALA A 187 -18.31 2.30 -8.52
CA ALA A 187 -19.10 2.36 -7.29
C ALA A 187 -18.31 2.86 -6.06
N SER A 188 -17.00 2.55 -5.99
CA SER A 188 -16.15 3.01 -4.89
C SER A 188 -15.80 4.51 -4.93
N ASN A 189 -16.29 5.28 -5.92
CA ASN A 189 -16.06 6.73 -5.96
C ASN A 189 -16.79 7.46 -4.83
N LYS A 190 -17.92 6.93 -4.37
CA LYS A 190 -18.68 7.48 -3.25
C LYS A 190 -17.95 7.50 -1.91
N TYR A 191 -16.91 6.67 -1.76
CA TYR A 191 -16.09 6.60 -0.55
C TYR A 191 -14.88 7.53 -0.58
N ILE A 192 -14.62 8.25 -1.67
CA ILE A 192 -13.51 9.18 -1.79
C ILE A 192 -14.00 10.58 -1.40
N VAL A 193 -13.47 11.11 -0.30
CA VAL A 193 -13.76 12.47 0.17
C VAL A 193 -12.90 13.48 -0.61
N GLU A 194 -11.59 13.26 -0.60
CA GLU A 194 -10.64 14.13 -1.31
C GLU A 194 -9.67 13.26 -2.12
N ARG A 195 -9.46 13.64 -3.38
CA ARG A 195 -8.46 12.99 -4.24
C ARG A 195 -7.08 13.58 -3.96
N ARG A 196 -6.03 12.78 -4.20
CA ARG A 196 -4.65 13.28 -4.12
C ARG A 196 -4.50 14.54 -4.97
N LYS A 197 -3.90 15.58 -4.40
CA LYS A 197 -3.44 16.74 -5.17
C LYS A 197 -2.27 16.28 -6.05
N LYS A 198 -2.22 16.82 -7.28
CA LYS A 198 -1.10 16.57 -8.21
C LYS A 198 0.15 17.31 -7.75
#